data_6870d1c03fcbee40cc443fb4c81f30af
#
_entry.id   6870d1c03fcbee40cc443fb4c81f30af
#
_cell.length_a   1.000
_cell.length_b   1.000
_cell.length_c   1.000
_cell.angle_alpha   90.00
_cell.angle_beta   90.00
_cell.angle_gamma   90.00
#
_symmetry.space_group_name_H-M   'P 1'
#
loop_
_entity.id
_entity.type
_entity.pdbx_description
1 polymer ?
#
loop_
_entity_poly.entity_id
_entity_poly.type
_entity_poly.pdbx_seq_one_letter_code
_entity_poly.pdbx_strand_id
1 'polypeptide(L)'
;MAACRRCPLCDGRTQTVFGVGNPEARVLIVGEAPGKNEDLQGEPFVGAAGKYLNELLAIAGLSREDVYIANVLKCRPPSNRDPRPEEIQACTPFLREQTRTINPEYIVTLGNFSTKFILKTDVGITRLHGTLQRAGRFKVFPIFHPAAALYDSKKREALENDFATLGELLRGEV
;
A
#
# COMPACT_ATOMS: atom_id res chain seq x y z
N MET A 1 -4.62 -17.84 6.79
CA MET A 1 -4.70 -16.55 7.50
C MET A 1 -6.10 -16.23 8.03
N ALA A 2 -7.18 -16.68 7.39
CA ALA A 2 -8.57 -16.41 7.82
C ALA A 2 -8.85 -16.67 9.32
N ALA A 3 -8.22 -17.67 9.91
CA ALA A 3 -8.32 -18.01 11.34
C ALA A 3 -7.32 -17.28 12.27
N CYS A 4 -6.62 -16.22 11.79
CA CYS A 4 -5.64 -15.51 12.60
C CYS A 4 -6.29 -14.83 13.81
N ARG A 5 -5.72 -15.04 15.01
CA ARG A 5 -6.15 -14.44 16.29
C ARG A 5 -4.98 -13.79 17.04
N ARG A 6 -3.98 -13.26 16.32
CA ARG A 6 -2.76 -12.72 16.93
C ARG A 6 -2.90 -11.33 17.58
N CYS A 7 -4.00 -10.62 17.29
CA CYS A 7 -4.27 -9.30 17.86
C CYS A 7 -5.78 -9.05 17.97
N PRO A 8 -6.22 -8.05 18.75
CA PRO A 8 -7.65 -7.78 18.99
C PRO A 8 -8.48 -7.44 17.74
N LEU A 9 -7.84 -7.06 16.62
CA LEU A 9 -8.57 -6.77 15.38
C LEU A 9 -9.32 -7.98 14.82
N CYS A 10 -8.98 -9.18 15.24
CA CYS A 10 -9.70 -10.40 14.82
C CYS A 10 -11.16 -10.44 15.29
N ASP A 11 -11.50 -9.75 16.38
CA ASP A 11 -12.84 -9.79 16.96
C ASP A 11 -13.82 -8.87 16.24
N GLY A 12 -13.32 -7.80 15.61
CA GLY A 12 -14.15 -6.80 14.92
C GLY A 12 -14.14 -6.87 13.38
N ARG A 13 -13.30 -7.71 12.79
CA ARG A 13 -13.24 -7.86 11.33
C ARG A 13 -14.37 -8.72 10.79
N THR A 14 -14.80 -8.43 9.58
CA THR A 14 -15.65 -9.33 8.79
C THR A 14 -14.78 -10.39 8.10
N GLN A 15 -13.72 -9.96 7.44
CA GLN A 15 -12.76 -10.81 6.75
C GLN A 15 -11.32 -10.33 6.97
N THR A 16 -10.35 -11.22 6.75
CA THR A 16 -8.96 -10.81 6.58
C THR A 16 -8.74 -10.35 5.15
N VAL A 17 -8.01 -9.26 4.98
CA VAL A 17 -7.59 -8.71 3.69
C VAL A 17 -6.10 -9.00 3.51
N PHE A 18 -5.80 -10.18 2.96
CA PHE A 18 -4.40 -10.64 2.88
C PHE A 18 -3.58 -9.84 1.88
N GLY A 19 -4.13 -9.62 0.71
CA GLY A 19 -3.52 -8.99 -0.45
C GLY A 19 -3.98 -9.69 -1.73
N VAL A 20 -3.78 -9.04 -2.88
CA VAL A 20 -4.20 -9.55 -4.18
C VAL A 20 -3.27 -9.08 -5.28
N GLY A 21 -3.14 -9.84 -6.34
CA GLY A 21 -2.38 -9.50 -7.54
C GLY A 21 -1.38 -10.57 -7.95
N ASN A 22 -0.41 -10.19 -8.75
CA ASN A 22 0.59 -11.09 -9.30
C ASN A 22 1.63 -11.48 -8.25
N PRO A 23 1.79 -12.77 -7.90
CA PRO A 23 2.81 -13.20 -6.95
C PRO A 23 4.25 -13.05 -7.46
N GLU A 24 4.44 -12.80 -8.75
CA GLU A 24 5.73 -12.52 -9.40
C GLU A 24 5.88 -11.04 -9.80
N ALA A 25 5.09 -10.16 -9.18
CA ALA A 25 5.08 -8.74 -9.52
C ALA A 25 6.43 -8.06 -9.26
N ARG A 26 6.87 -7.22 -10.21
CA ARG A 26 8.01 -6.30 -9.98
C ARG A 26 7.67 -5.19 -8.99
N VAL A 27 6.39 -4.88 -8.82
CA VAL A 27 5.89 -3.78 -7.97
C VAL A 27 4.97 -4.33 -6.89
N LEU A 28 5.35 -4.12 -5.63
CA LEU A 28 4.51 -4.36 -4.45
C LEU A 28 3.96 -3.02 -3.95
N ILE A 29 2.63 -2.88 -3.94
CA ILE A 29 1.95 -1.71 -3.40
C ILE A 29 1.56 -1.97 -1.96
N VAL A 30 1.93 -1.06 -1.05
CA VAL A 30 1.69 -1.22 0.39
C VAL A 30 0.93 -0.03 0.96
N GLY A 31 -0.32 -0.27 1.35
CA GLY A 31 -1.13 0.66 2.12
C GLY A 31 -1.03 0.43 3.63
N GLU A 32 -1.85 1.14 4.40
CA GLU A 32 -1.88 1.09 5.87
C GLU A 32 -2.71 -0.10 6.38
N ALA A 33 -4.01 -0.07 6.16
CA ALA A 33 -4.98 -1.03 6.69
C ALA A 33 -6.23 -1.09 5.80
N PRO A 34 -7.01 -2.18 5.87
CA PRO A 34 -8.30 -2.28 5.20
C PRO A 34 -9.31 -1.25 5.73
N GLY A 35 -10.09 -0.65 4.82
CA GLY A 35 -11.28 0.11 5.13
C GLY A 35 -12.53 -0.78 5.20
N LYS A 36 -13.71 -0.15 5.27
CA LYS A 36 -15.00 -0.84 5.40
C LYS A 36 -15.30 -1.76 4.21
N ASN A 37 -15.12 -1.26 2.99
CA ASN A 37 -15.43 -2.04 1.79
C ASN A 37 -14.45 -3.21 1.62
N GLU A 38 -13.19 -3.00 1.95
CA GLU A 38 -12.14 -4.01 1.92
C GLU A 38 -12.43 -5.13 2.94
N ASP A 39 -12.86 -4.78 4.16
CA ASP A 39 -13.25 -5.73 5.21
C ASP A 39 -14.46 -6.58 4.80
N LEU A 40 -15.42 -6.00 4.08
CA LEU A 40 -16.59 -6.72 3.57
C LEU A 40 -16.25 -7.65 2.40
N GLN A 41 -15.35 -7.25 1.51
CA GLN A 41 -15.02 -7.98 0.28
C GLN A 41 -13.80 -8.90 0.41
N GLY A 42 -12.95 -8.68 1.42
CA GLY A 42 -11.72 -9.46 1.62
C GLY A 42 -10.58 -9.08 0.67
N GLU A 43 -10.72 -8.00 -0.10
CA GLU A 43 -9.70 -7.53 -1.06
C GLU A 43 -9.25 -6.10 -0.76
N PRO A 44 -7.96 -5.76 -0.96
CA PRO A 44 -7.45 -4.41 -0.73
C PRO A 44 -7.87 -3.44 -1.84
N PHE A 45 -8.13 -2.19 -1.48
CA PHE A 45 -8.40 -1.10 -2.43
C PHE A 45 -9.56 -1.39 -3.38
N VAL A 46 -10.74 -1.70 -2.86
CA VAL A 46 -11.99 -1.93 -3.62
C VAL A 46 -12.98 -0.76 -3.54
N GLY A 47 -12.79 0.20 -2.61
CA GLY A 47 -13.60 1.41 -2.49
C GLY A 47 -13.21 2.51 -3.48
N ALA A 48 -13.65 3.74 -3.23
CA ALA A 48 -13.38 4.90 -4.10
C ALA A 48 -11.87 5.15 -4.30
N ALA A 49 -11.08 5.06 -3.22
CA ALA A 49 -9.62 5.16 -3.29
C ALA A 49 -9.00 4.05 -4.16
N GLY A 50 -9.58 2.85 -4.14
CA GLY A 50 -9.14 1.73 -4.97
C GLY A 50 -9.45 1.91 -6.44
N LYS A 51 -10.62 2.47 -6.78
CA LYS A 51 -10.96 2.83 -8.17
C LYS A 51 -9.97 3.86 -8.71
N TYR A 52 -9.67 4.89 -7.92
CA TYR A 52 -8.69 5.89 -8.30
C TYR A 52 -7.27 5.31 -8.41
N LEU A 53 -6.90 4.35 -7.55
CA LEU A 53 -5.62 3.64 -7.70
C LEU A 53 -5.52 2.92 -9.05
N ASN A 54 -6.62 2.36 -9.58
CA ASN A 54 -6.62 1.74 -10.90
C ASN A 54 -6.32 2.76 -12.03
N GLU A 55 -6.88 3.98 -11.93
CA GLU A 55 -6.59 5.07 -12.87
C GLU A 55 -5.11 5.49 -12.79
N LEU A 56 -4.57 5.59 -11.58
CA LEU A 56 -3.16 5.91 -11.35
C LEU A 56 -2.21 4.82 -11.89
N LEU A 57 -2.55 3.55 -11.69
CA LEU A 57 -1.78 2.44 -12.26
C LEU A 57 -1.71 2.52 -13.79
N ALA A 58 -2.83 2.86 -14.44
CA ALA A 58 -2.88 3.02 -15.89
C ALA A 58 -1.94 4.14 -16.38
N ILE A 59 -1.78 5.24 -15.62
CA ILE A 59 -0.80 6.31 -15.92
C ILE A 59 0.63 5.76 -15.92
N ALA A 60 0.96 4.86 -15.01
CA ALA A 60 2.27 4.19 -14.97
C ALA A 60 2.43 3.07 -16.03
N GLY A 61 1.41 2.81 -16.84
CA GLY A 61 1.39 1.70 -17.80
C GLY A 61 1.19 0.33 -17.13
N LEU A 62 0.53 0.30 -15.98
CA LEU A 62 0.27 -0.90 -15.19
C LEU A 62 -1.23 -1.14 -15.01
N SER A 63 -1.58 -2.38 -14.73
CA SER A 63 -2.90 -2.81 -14.25
C SER A 63 -2.79 -3.47 -12.87
N ARG A 64 -3.92 -3.81 -12.25
CA ARG A 64 -3.91 -4.58 -10.98
C ARG A 64 -3.29 -5.97 -11.12
N GLU A 65 -3.31 -6.53 -12.32
CA GLU A 65 -2.74 -7.85 -12.64
C GLU A 65 -1.22 -7.83 -12.76
N ASP A 66 -0.62 -6.64 -12.97
CA ASP A 66 0.84 -6.47 -13.07
C ASP A 66 1.52 -6.25 -11.72
N VAL A 67 0.74 -5.90 -10.69
CA VAL A 67 1.23 -5.54 -9.36
C VAL A 67 0.72 -6.49 -8.30
N TYR A 68 1.31 -6.48 -7.11
CA TYR A 68 0.71 -7.07 -5.92
C TYR A 68 0.33 -5.96 -4.95
N ILE A 69 -0.88 -5.99 -4.42
CA ILE A 69 -1.42 -4.96 -3.53
C ILE A 69 -1.69 -5.56 -2.15
N ALA A 70 -1.16 -4.93 -1.13
CA ALA A 70 -1.33 -5.35 0.26
C ALA A 70 -1.36 -4.15 1.21
N ASN A 71 -1.65 -4.40 2.47
CA ASN A 71 -1.56 -3.41 3.55
C ASN A 71 -0.61 -3.92 4.64
N VAL A 72 -0.12 -3.02 5.49
CA VAL A 72 0.62 -3.36 6.70
C VAL A 72 -0.25 -4.20 7.64
N LEU A 73 -1.47 -3.74 7.93
CA LEU A 73 -2.46 -4.54 8.64
C LEU A 73 -3.35 -5.33 7.68
N LYS A 74 -3.73 -6.54 8.12
CA LYS A 74 -4.60 -7.44 7.34
C LYS A 74 -6.06 -7.45 7.82
N CYS A 75 -6.35 -6.70 8.87
CA CYS A 75 -7.67 -6.55 9.46
C CYS A 75 -7.99 -5.07 9.63
N ARG A 76 -9.27 -4.72 9.47
CA ARG A 76 -9.75 -3.35 9.62
C ARG A 76 -9.71 -2.90 11.07
N PRO A 77 -9.06 -1.78 11.42
CA PRO A 77 -9.20 -1.17 12.74
C PRO A 77 -10.61 -0.57 12.94
N PRO A 78 -11.16 -0.61 14.17
CA PRO A 78 -12.44 0.01 14.47
C PRO A 78 -12.47 1.48 14.04
N SER A 79 -13.55 1.89 13.33
CA SER A 79 -13.73 3.25 12.81
C SER A 79 -12.56 3.78 11.94
N ASN A 80 -11.80 2.88 11.32
CA ASN A 80 -10.61 3.19 10.52
C ASN A 80 -9.57 4.04 11.27
N ARG A 81 -9.43 3.85 12.59
CA ARG A 81 -8.38 4.52 13.37
C ARG A 81 -7.00 4.04 12.96
N ASP A 82 -5.99 4.79 13.32
CA ASP A 82 -4.61 4.41 13.11
C ASP A 82 -4.27 3.06 13.77
N PRO A 83 -3.36 2.27 13.16
CA PRO A 83 -2.84 1.04 13.73
C PRO A 83 -2.17 1.25 15.09
N ARG A 84 -2.38 0.33 16.02
CA ARG A 84 -1.68 0.31 17.31
C ARG A 84 -0.37 -0.48 17.20
N PRO A 85 0.64 -0.18 18.03
CA PRO A 85 1.94 -0.87 17.99
C PRO A 85 1.84 -2.40 18.08
N GLU A 86 0.99 -2.91 18.96
CA GLU A 86 0.77 -4.35 19.12
C GLU A 86 0.11 -5.01 17.91
N GLU A 87 -0.76 -4.28 17.20
CA GLU A 87 -1.41 -4.74 15.97
C GLU A 87 -0.39 -4.82 14.82
N ILE A 88 0.45 -3.79 14.72
CA ILE A 88 1.54 -3.73 13.75
C ILE A 88 2.50 -4.89 13.98
N GLN A 89 2.95 -5.08 15.24
CA GLN A 89 3.87 -6.15 15.60
C GLN A 89 3.31 -7.54 15.24
N ALA A 90 2.04 -7.77 15.55
CA ALA A 90 1.37 -9.05 15.26
C ALA A 90 1.19 -9.29 13.75
N CYS A 91 0.97 -8.24 12.95
CA CYS A 91 0.65 -8.33 11.53
C CYS A 91 1.88 -8.25 10.60
N THR A 92 2.95 -7.57 11.02
CA THR A 92 4.19 -7.39 10.25
C THR A 92 4.77 -8.69 9.67
N PRO A 93 4.77 -9.86 10.37
CA PRO A 93 5.30 -11.10 9.82
C PRO A 93 4.64 -11.51 8.48
N PHE A 94 3.34 -11.23 8.30
CA PHE A 94 2.65 -11.55 7.05
C PHE A 94 3.13 -10.69 5.88
N LEU A 95 3.25 -9.37 6.07
CA LEU A 95 3.78 -8.49 5.01
C LEU A 95 5.24 -8.82 4.69
N ARG A 96 6.04 -9.13 5.70
CA ARG A 96 7.45 -9.54 5.51
C ARG A 96 7.54 -10.81 4.66
N GLU A 97 6.69 -11.79 4.92
CA GLU A 97 6.65 -13.03 4.15
C GLU A 97 6.19 -12.77 2.71
N GLN A 98 5.16 -11.97 2.52
CA GLN A 98 4.71 -11.55 1.18
C GLN A 98 5.84 -10.86 0.41
N THR A 99 6.51 -9.88 1.03
CA THR A 99 7.63 -9.16 0.40
C THR A 99 8.78 -10.10 0.04
N ARG A 100 9.07 -11.10 0.89
CA ARG A 100 10.12 -12.07 0.64
C ARG A 100 9.77 -13.02 -0.51
N THR A 101 8.52 -13.50 -0.55
CA THR A 101 8.02 -14.44 -1.56
C THR A 101 7.89 -13.79 -2.92
N ILE A 102 7.26 -12.60 -2.98
CA ILE A 102 7.08 -11.82 -4.22
C ILE A 102 8.43 -11.32 -4.72
N ASN A 103 9.33 -10.96 -3.81
CA ASN A 103 10.66 -10.43 -4.14
C ASN A 103 10.64 -9.25 -5.12
N PRO A 104 9.84 -8.21 -4.88
CA PRO A 104 9.64 -7.12 -5.82
C PRO A 104 10.92 -6.30 -6.01
N GLU A 105 11.04 -5.65 -7.16
CA GLU A 105 12.07 -4.64 -7.41
C GLU A 105 11.71 -3.31 -6.72
N TYR A 106 10.42 -2.93 -6.79
CA TYR A 106 9.89 -1.70 -6.23
C TYR A 106 8.84 -1.97 -5.16
N ILE A 107 8.89 -1.21 -4.08
CA ILE A 107 7.82 -1.12 -3.08
C ILE A 107 7.24 0.29 -3.17
N VAL A 108 5.99 0.41 -3.60
CA VAL A 108 5.26 1.67 -3.65
C VAL A 108 4.46 1.80 -2.36
N THR A 109 4.76 2.80 -1.54
CA THR A 109 4.06 3.01 -0.27
C THR A 109 2.98 4.09 -0.41
N LEU A 110 1.75 3.76 0.01
CA LEU A 110 0.58 4.63 -0.09
C LEU A 110 0.34 5.37 1.23
N GLY A 111 0.74 6.65 1.28
CA GLY A 111 0.50 7.54 2.41
C GLY A 111 1.58 7.51 3.49
N ASN A 112 1.35 8.31 4.51
CA ASN A 112 2.36 8.60 5.53
C ASN A 112 2.72 7.39 6.39
N PHE A 113 1.72 6.60 6.80
CA PHE A 113 1.93 5.47 7.70
C PHE A 113 2.79 4.37 7.05
N SER A 114 2.39 3.86 5.88
CA SER A 114 3.15 2.81 5.18
C SER A 114 4.56 3.27 4.79
N THR A 115 4.73 4.55 4.42
CA THR A 115 6.04 5.15 4.11
C THR A 115 6.95 5.12 5.33
N LYS A 116 6.50 5.64 6.47
CA LYS A 116 7.29 5.66 7.71
C LYS A 116 7.61 4.25 8.19
N PHE A 117 6.65 3.34 8.08
CA PHE A 117 6.81 1.94 8.47
C PHE A 117 7.89 1.22 7.63
N ILE A 118 7.84 1.34 6.30
CA ILE A 118 8.77 0.65 5.40
C ILE A 118 10.17 1.28 5.45
N LEU A 119 10.26 2.62 5.42
CA LEU A 119 11.53 3.34 5.42
C LEU A 119 12.15 3.49 6.80
N LYS A 120 11.41 3.19 7.88
CA LYS A 120 11.84 3.41 9.27
C LYS A 120 12.30 4.86 9.50
N THR A 121 11.51 5.82 9.06
CA THR A 121 11.81 7.25 9.12
C THR A 121 10.68 8.03 9.77
N ASP A 122 10.99 9.17 10.36
CA ASP A 122 10.01 10.13 10.85
C ASP A 122 9.66 11.20 9.81
N VAL A 123 10.34 11.19 8.66
CA VAL A 123 10.10 12.16 7.58
C VAL A 123 8.70 11.90 6.98
N GLY A 124 7.91 12.97 6.87
CA GLY A 124 6.54 12.90 6.37
C GLY A 124 6.46 12.74 4.85
N ILE A 125 5.33 12.17 4.41
CA ILE A 125 5.06 11.89 2.99
C ILE A 125 5.15 13.13 2.10
N THR A 126 4.80 14.31 2.60
CA THR A 126 4.89 15.58 1.85
C THR A 126 6.31 15.90 1.36
N ARG A 127 7.34 15.38 2.02
CA ARG A 127 8.75 15.55 1.61
C ARG A 127 9.28 14.39 0.79
N LEU A 128 8.66 13.22 0.89
CA LEU A 128 9.18 11.99 0.31
C LEU A 128 8.42 11.53 -0.94
N HIS A 129 7.18 12.01 -1.15
CA HIS A 129 6.41 11.56 -2.32
C HIS A 129 7.12 11.88 -3.64
N GLY A 130 6.97 11.02 -4.61
CA GLY A 130 7.56 11.15 -5.94
C GLY A 130 9.09 10.99 -5.97
N THR A 131 9.74 10.60 -4.86
CA THR A 131 11.19 10.44 -4.80
C THR A 131 11.60 9.00 -4.56
N LEU A 132 12.61 8.53 -5.28
CA LEU A 132 13.12 7.17 -5.10
C LEU A 132 13.97 7.06 -3.83
N GLN A 133 13.57 6.17 -2.95
CA GLN A 133 14.24 5.85 -1.68
C GLN A 133 14.76 4.41 -1.70
N ARG A 134 15.48 4.00 -0.63
CA ARG A 134 15.93 2.62 -0.46
C ARG A 134 15.60 2.09 0.94
N ALA A 135 15.16 0.83 1.00
CA ALA A 135 15.03 0.04 2.23
C ALA A 135 15.73 -1.31 2.02
N GLY A 136 16.97 -1.41 2.49
CA GLY A 136 17.83 -2.55 2.16
C GLY A 136 18.04 -2.67 0.64
N ARG A 137 17.68 -3.82 0.07
CA ARG A 137 17.80 -4.06 -1.38
C ARG A 137 16.66 -3.47 -2.22
N PHE A 138 15.54 -3.11 -1.59
CA PHE A 138 14.35 -2.66 -2.29
C PHE A 138 14.45 -1.17 -2.66
N LYS A 139 14.00 -0.85 -3.86
CA LYS A 139 13.69 0.51 -4.28
C LYS A 139 12.31 0.86 -3.71
N VAL A 140 12.20 1.93 -2.93
CA VAL A 140 10.95 2.36 -2.31
C VAL A 140 10.51 3.67 -2.94
N PHE A 141 9.28 3.72 -3.41
CA PHE A 141 8.70 4.90 -4.04
C PHE A 141 7.47 5.36 -3.25
N PRO A 142 7.64 6.34 -2.35
CA PRO A 142 6.54 6.89 -1.56
C PRO A 142 5.62 7.76 -2.41
N ILE A 143 4.31 7.63 -2.19
CA ILE A 143 3.29 8.49 -2.80
C ILE A 143 2.20 8.83 -1.77
N PHE A 144 1.42 9.87 -2.02
CA PHE A 144 0.24 10.15 -1.21
C PHE A 144 -0.75 8.98 -1.24
N HIS A 145 -1.55 8.84 -0.18
CA HIS A 145 -2.63 7.87 -0.21
C HIS A 145 -3.71 8.32 -1.22
N PRO A 146 -4.21 7.45 -2.12
CA PRO A 146 -5.20 7.83 -3.12
C PRO A 146 -6.46 8.49 -2.53
N ALA A 147 -6.89 8.09 -1.33
CA ALA A 147 -8.01 8.73 -0.64
C ALA A 147 -7.81 10.23 -0.38
N ALA A 148 -6.57 10.68 -0.21
CA ALA A 148 -6.27 12.09 0.03
C ALA A 148 -6.55 12.98 -1.18
N ALA A 149 -6.56 12.40 -2.38
CA ALA A 149 -6.82 13.11 -3.64
C ALA A 149 -8.31 13.17 -4.02
N LEU A 150 -9.17 12.43 -3.32
CA LEU A 150 -10.61 12.42 -3.64
C LEU A 150 -11.25 13.80 -3.44
N TYR A 151 -10.67 14.62 -2.56
CA TYR A 151 -11.20 15.94 -2.19
C TYR A 151 -10.15 17.06 -2.30
N ASP A 152 -8.98 16.77 -2.88
CA ASP A 152 -7.85 17.71 -2.97
C ASP A 152 -7.21 17.62 -4.36
N SER A 153 -7.47 18.61 -5.22
CA SER A 153 -6.96 18.64 -6.59
C SER A 153 -5.44 18.73 -6.69
N LYS A 154 -4.79 19.40 -5.74
CA LYS A 154 -3.31 19.49 -5.71
C LYS A 154 -2.68 18.13 -5.43
N LYS A 155 -3.28 17.35 -4.52
CA LYS A 155 -2.82 15.98 -4.27
C LYS A 155 -3.14 15.04 -5.42
N ARG A 156 -4.23 15.28 -6.16
CA ARG A 156 -4.54 14.55 -7.37
C ARG A 156 -3.45 14.75 -8.41
N GLU A 157 -3.11 15.99 -8.73
CA GLU A 157 -2.03 16.34 -9.67
C GLU A 157 -0.68 15.74 -9.24
N ALA A 158 -0.34 15.85 -7.95
CA ALA A 158 0.88 15.26 -7.42
C ALA A 158 0.92 13.73 -7.60
N LEU A 159 -0.19 13.02 -7.32
CA LEU A 159 -0.30 11.59 -7.49
C LEU A 159 -0.16 11.16 -8.96
N GLU A 160 -0.82 11.87 -9.88
CA GLU A 160 -0.74 11.60 -11.32
C GLU A 160 0.71 11.77 -11.82
N ASN A 161 1.41 12.83 -11.40
CA ASN A 161 2.82 13.05 -11.71
C ASN A 161 3.72 11.96 -11.09
N ASP A 162 3.49 11.57 -9.83
CA ASP A 162 4.26 10.54 -9.16
C ASP A 162 4.10 9.18 -9.88
N PHE A 163 2.89 8.82 -10.34
CA PHE A 163 2.68 7.59 -11.11
C PHE A 163 3.26 7.65 -12.52
N ALA A 164 3.27 8.81 -13.18
CA ALA A 164 3.99 8.99 -14.45
C ALA A 164 5.49 8.73 -14.25
N THR A 165 6.09 9.32 -13.20
CA THR A 165 7.51 9.08 -12.82
C THR A 165 7.77 7.61 -12.50
N LEU A 166 6.86 6.95 -11.78
CA LEU A 166 6.98 5.51 -11.53
C LEU A 166 7.03 4.71 -12.84
N GLY A 167 6.19 5.07 -13.81
CA GLY A 167 6.19 4.45 -15.15
C GLY A 167 7.54 4.61 -15.86
N GLU A 168 8.13 5.80 -15.83
CA GLU A 168 9.46 6.08 -16.39
C GLU A 168 10.55 5.25 -15.70
N LEU A 169 10.54 5.19 -14.37
CA LEU A 169 11.46 4.34 -13.59
C LEU A 169 11.37 2.85 -13.95
N LEU A 170 10.16 2.35 -14.17
CA LEU A 170 9.93 0.95 -14.54
C LEU A 170 10.42 0.61 -15.95
N ARG A 171 10.41 1.58 -16.85
CA ARG A 171 10.95 1.46 -18.23
C ARG A 171 12.46 1.72 -18.30
N GLY A 172 13.07 2.22 -17.20
CA GLY A 172 14.49 2.54 -17.17
C GLY A 172 14.83 3.84 -17.91
N GLU A 173 13.90 4.78 -17.96
CA GLU A 173 14.03 6.06 -18.67
C GLU A 173 14.64 7.17 -17.80
N VAL A 174 14.74 6.95 -16.46
CA VAL A 174 15.31 7.85 -15.46
C VAL A 174 16.16 7.12 -14.44
#